data_42377c4cd01fa54d3737bc9c3ee141f3
#
_entry.id   42377c4cd01fa54d3737bc9c3ee141f3
#
_cell.length_a   1.000
_cell.length_b   1.000
_cell.length_c   1.000
_cell.angle_alpha   90.00
_cell.angle_beta   90.00
_cell.angle_gamma   90.00
#
_symmetry.space_group_name_H-M   'P 1'
#
loop_
_entity.id
_entity.type
_entity.pdbx_description
1 polymer ?
#
loop_
_entity_poly.entity_id
_entity_poly.type
_entity_poly.pdbx_seq_one_letter_code
_entity_poly.pdbx_strand_id
1 'polypeptide(L)'
;MLLHVGYTRPTDKRPLGLFGAGQSSHHRGWVAPGIIRLLEAVSPDEFFQCAKTTPFPLCTVKPTFPADLNAAISHICELKEGVVAWRLRNSCIFERISKSLRPLSAAMIAGRKPHVAWATGDQSHPALVCALTDAMEWPDFRMAKDLCMEGFNLIGWADDSGLWRLRPESELTAIAATMTPPKQFYRENAARHRLVIRRLQQRFEQNRENLAFMADCQAAWDASMTEVQAGTCQGPFTVSSIEKRFRYGKLRVIGRHVVHQGEKIRAVDDARANGTNAAFASRETVSLMAADCPVAIAQEFYLRSKSESWGIDFTVGGSVDDEKAAYRSVPVRQPELTPVAQVDPATGVVMIFLVRGVNFGIAAAVTGYCRKSAFLVAVARRLFACPVDYFFDDFTIVEPSFSRGEGSRAAAPEPGKSFPGSSQAALWLAASHLGTTLAPNKSQVWSQCCTSCGIVNDFSEVHLSGTVRARVKPSSRRKLLDSLSRAREEDTMPPSLASSLASKYRWVSMTRVGRAATQPIRARQSLSSKTTKDGRSLRIRRLQRR
;
A
#
# COMPACT_ATOMS: atom_id res chain seq x y z
N MET A 1 -25.42 -17.66 -11.37
CA MET A 1 -24.66 -17.17 -12.54
C MET A 1 -23.21 -17.35 -12.26
N LEU A 2 -22.64 -18.32 -12.89
CA LEU A 2 -21.32 -18.76 -12.61
C LEU A 2 -20.49 -18.74 -13.83
N LEU A 3 -19.44 -18.21 -13.62
CA LEU A 3 -18.15 -18.72 -13.90
C LEU A 3 -17.68 -18.54 -15.27
N HIS A 4 -16.86 -17.64 -15.26
CA HIS A 4 -16.06 -17.47 -16.39
C HIS A 4 -14.65 -17.89 -16.06
N VAL A 5 -14.13 -18.90 -16.67
CA VAL A 5 -12.70 -19.13 -16.75
C VAL A 5 -12.11 -18.01 -17.58
N GLY A 6 -11.21 -17.24 -16.98
CA GLY A 6 -10.61 -16.12 -17.66
C GLY A 6 -9.88 -16.53 -18.93
N TYR A 7 -10.02 -15.71 -19.94
CA TYR A 7 -9.24 -15.82 -21.16
C TYR A 7 -8.84 -14.43 -21.63
N THR A 8 -7.89 -14.35 -22.50
CA THR A 8 -7.45 -13.11 -23.10
C THR A 8 -8.09 -12.89 -24.46
N ARG A 9 -8.41 -11.66 -24.76
CA ARG A 9 -8.86 -11.27 -26.10
C ARG A 9 -7.70 -11.45 -27.08
N PRO A 10 -7.89 -11.99 -28.29
CA PRO A 10 -6.82 -12.18 -29.25
C PRO A 10 -6.08 -10.90 -29.64
N THR A 11 -6.76 -9.77 -29.60
CA THR A 11 -6.22 -8.45 -29.93
C THR A 11 -5.89 -7.60 -28.70
N ASP A 12 -6.27 -8.04 -27.51
CA ASP A 12 -6.04 -7.31 -26.28
C ASP A 12 -5.22 -8.19 -25.35
N LYS A 13 -3.95 -7.90 -25.20
CA LYS A 13 -3.00 -8.64 -24.35
C LYS A 13 -3.32 -8.59 -22.86
N ARG A 14 -4.43 -7.96 -22.47
CA ARG A 14 -4.83 -7.90 -21.07
C ARG A 14 -5.56 -9.18 -20.68
N PRO A 15 -5.13 -9.86 -19.60
CA PRO A 15 -5.90 -10.95 -19.05
C PRO A 15 -7.27 -10.41 -18.65
N LEU A 16 -8.31 -11.06 -19.14
CA LEU A 16 -9.64 -10.84 -18.59
C LEU A 16 -9.56 -11.19 -17.12
N GLY A 17 -9.73 -10.19 -16.27
CA GLY A 17 -9.92 -10.45 -14.87
C GLY A 17 -11.06 -11.46 -14.76
N LEU A 18 -10.85 -12.50 -13.97
CA LEU A 18 -11.79 -13.60 -13.74
C LEU A 18 -13.22 -13.12 -13.42
N PHE A 19 -13.37 -11.84 -13.21
CA PHE A 19 -14.65 -11.20 -12.94
C PHE A 19 -14.58 -9.78 -13.45
N GLY A 20 -14.91 -9.64 -14.70
CA GLY A 20 -15.32 -8.39 -15.32
C GLY A 20 -16.65 -7.92 -14.75
N ALA A 21 -16.64 -7.76 -13.52
CA ALA A 21 -17.75 -7.56 -12.72
C ALA A 21 -18.22 -6.14 -12.76
N GLY A 22 -19.45 -5.98 -13.11
CA GLY A 22 -20.17 -4.72 -13.04
C GLY A 22 -19.57 -3.66 -13.94
N GLN A 23 -18.91 -4.07 -14.94
CA GLN A 23 -18.55 -3.20 -16.02
C GLN A 23 -19.76 -3.09 -16.93
N SER A 24 -20.07 -1.84 -17.23
CA SER A 24 -21.16 -1.43 -18.09
C SER A 24 -21.16 -2.19 -19.42
N SER A 25 -22.23 -2.06 -20.18
CA SER A 25 -22.47 -2.60 -21.52
C SER A 25 -21.31 -2.55 -22.52
N HIS A 26 -20.20 -1.87 -22.20
CA HIS A 26 -19.01 -1.76 -23.03
C HIS A 26 -18.16 -3.03 -23.15
N HIS A 27 -18.49 -4.09 -22.39
CA HIS A 27 -17.75 -5.36 -22.45
C HIS A 27 -18.30 -6.38 -23.44
N ARG A 28 -19.31 -6.03 -24.23
CA ARG A 28 -19.89 -6.95 -25.22
C ARG A 28 -18.90 -7.53 -26.24
N GLY A 29 -17.75 -6.92 -26.41
CA GLY A 29 -16.74 -7.37 -27.36
C GLY A 29 -15.59 -8.21 -26.78
N TRP A 30 -15.69 -8.63 -25.52
CA TRP A 30 -14.57 -9.28 -24.80
C TRP A 30 -14.69 -10.79 -24.73
N VAL A 31 -15.58 -11.34 -25.49
CA VAL A 31 -15.89 -12.75 -25.43
C VAL A 31 -15.39 -13.42 -26.68
N ALA A 32 -14.50 -14.39 -26.52
CA ALA A 32 -14.04 -15.21 -27.62
C ALA A 32 -15.22 -16.06 -28.13
N PRO A 33 -15.49 -16.08 -29.43
CA PRO A 33 -16.55 -16.92 -29.99
C PRO A 33 -16.35 -18.38 -29.56
N GLY A 34 -17.41 -18.99 -29.04
CA GLY A 34 -17.41 -20.40 -28.62
C GLY A 34 -17.04 -20.71 -27.17
N ILE A 35 -16.66 -19.72 -26.37
CA ILE A 35 -16.23 -19.96 -24.98
C ILE A 35 -17.23 -19.43 -23.94
N ILE A 36 -18.23 -18.63 -24.34
CA ILE A 36 -19.27 -18.21 -23.40
C ILE A 36 -20.24 -19.37 -23.21
N ARG A 37 -20.25 -19.91 -22.03
CA ARG A 37 -21.41 -20.60 -21.51
C ARG A 37 -22.16 -19.65 -20.60
N LEU A 38 -23.35 -19.23 -21.00
CA LEU A 38 -24.30 -18.67 -20.06
C LEU A 38 -24.70 -19.82 -19.14
N LEU A 39 -24.18 -19.79 -17.94
CA LEU A 39 -24.60 -20.76 -16.94
C LEU A 39 -25.92 -20.27 -16.35
N GLU A 40 -26.86 -21.18 -16.20
CA GLU A 40 -28.08 -20.92 -15.49
C GLU A 40 -27.77 -20.41 -14.06
N ALA A 41 -28.68 -19.63 -13.52
CA ALA A 41 -28.55 -19.17 -12.14
C ALA A 41 -28.58 -20.38 -11.22
N VAL A 42 -27.47 -20.64 -10.54
CA VAL A 42 -27.38 -21.69 -9.53
C VAL A 42 -27.69 -21.11 -8.16
N SER A 43 -28.16 -21.93 -7.26
CA SER A 43 -28.38 -21.54 -5.87
C SER A 43 -27.07 -21.10 -5.20
N PRO A 44 -27.11 -20.26 -4.15
CA PRO A 44 -25.91 -19.90 -3.40
C PRO A 44 -25.12 -21.09 -2.87
N ASP A 45 -25.81 -22.17 -2.48
CA ASP A 45 -25.19 -23.38 -1.95
C ASP A 45 -24.51 -24.19 -3.06
N GLU A 46 -25.14 -24.38 -4.21
CA GLU A 46 -24.52 -25.01 -5.38
C GLU A 46 -23.31 -24.22 -5.86
N PHE A 47 -23.42 -22.89 -5.90
CA PHE A 47 -22.30 -22.03 -6.22
C PHE A 47 -21.12 -22.22 -5.26
N PHE A 48 -21.42 -22.30 -3.96
CA PHE A 48 -20.42 -22.49 -2.93
C PHE A 48 -19.73 -23.86 -3.03
N GLN A 49 -20.48 -24.93 -3.34
CA GLN A 49 -19.93 -26.25 -3.56
C GLN A 49 -19.05 -26.30 -4.81
N CYS A 50 -19.50 -25.71 -5.91
CA CYS A 50 -18.72 -25.59 -7.12
C CYS A 50 -17.42 -24.80 -6.87
N ALA A 51 -17.49 -23.70 -6.12
CA ALA A 51 -16.31 -22.91 -5.77
C ALA A 51 -15.30 -23.66 -4.89
N LYS A 52 -15.74 -24.63 -4.06
CA LYS A 52 -14.85 -25.46 -3.26
C LYS A 52 -14.06 -26.46 -4.10
N THR A 53 -14.66 -26.97 -5.15
CA THR A 53 -14.07 -28.01 -6.01
C THR A 53 -13.30 -27.42 -7.20
N THR A 54 -13.47 -26.13 -7.49
CA THR A 54 -12.75 -25.47 -8.59
C THR A 54 -11.30 -25.21 -8.16
N PRO A 55 -10.31 -25.65 -8.96
CA PRO A 55 -8.91 -25.35 -8.68
C PRO A 55 -8.63 -23.86 -8.59
N PHE A 56 -7.73 -23.46 -7.70
CA PHE A 56 -7.30 -22.07 -7.63
C PHE A 56 -6.65 -21.64 -8.95
N PRO A 57 -6.90 -20.45 -9.48
CA PRO A 57 -6.38 -20.04 -10.80
C PRO A 57 -4.88 -20.19 -10.97
N LEU A 58 -4.07 -19.98 -9.93
CA LEU A 58 -2.62 -20.20 -9.99
C LEU A 58 -2.23 -21.68 -10.18
N CYS A 59 -3.14 -22.62 -9.93
CA CYS A 59 -2.91 -24.03 -10.24
C CYS A 59 -3.00 -24.32 -11.74
N THR A 60 -3.66 -23.45 -12.51
CA THR A 60 -3.94 -23.65 -13.93
C THR A 60 -3.34 -22.59 -14.85
N VAL A 61 -2.98 -21.44 -14.30
CA VAL A 61 -2.46 -20.28 -15.05
C VAL A 61 -1.06 -19.94 -14.51
N LYS A 62 -0.07 -19.99 -15.39
CA LYS A 62 1.30 -19.57 -15.03
C LYS A 62 1.28 -18.07 -14.71
N PRO A 63 1.74 -17.64 -13.52
CA PRO A 63 1.81 -16.24 -13.18
C PRO A 63 2.83 -15.52 -14.07
N THR A 64 2.53 -14.27 -14.42
CA THR A 64 3.47 -13.38 -15.10
C THR A 64 4.06 -12.42 -14.08
N PHE A 65 5.35 -12.56 -13.79
CA PHE A 65 6.07 -11.68 -12.89
C PHE A 65 6.64 -10.47 -13.62
N PRO A 66 6.86 -9.34 -12.93
CA PRO A 66 7.73 -8.29 -13.42
C PRO A 66 9.11 -8.86 -13.81
N ALA A 67 9.73 -8.29 -14.86
CA ALA A 67 10.96 -8.83 -15.42
C ALA A 67 12.09 -8.95 -14.38
N ASP A 68 12.25 -7.95 -13.52
CA ASP A 68 13.25 -7.92 -12.45
C ASP A 68 12.96 -8.96 -11.35
N LEU A 69 11.69 -9.21 -11.00
CA LEU A 69 11.32 -10.26 -10.06
C LEU A 69 11.61 -11.65 -10.65
N ASN A 70 11.24 -11.85 -11.92
CA ASN A 70 11.53 -13.10 -12.60
C ASN A 70 13.05 -13.35 -12.71
N ALA A 71 13.83 -12.32 -13.01
CA ALA A 71 15.29 -12.39 -13.02
C ALA A 71 15.88 -12.75 -11.64
N ALA A 72 15.35 -12.14 -10.56
CA ALA A 72 15.77 -12.47 -9.20
C ALA A 72 15.49 -13.94 -8.84
N ILE A 73 14.29 -14.43 -9.18
CA ILE A 73 13.93 -15.84 -8.99
C ILE A 73 14.87 -16.75 -9.80
N SER A 74 15.11 -16.45 -11.08
CA SER A 74 16.00 -17.22 -11.95
C SER A 74 17.41 -17.31 -11.37
N HIS A 75 17.94 -16.19 -10.93
CA HIS A 75 19.29 -16.12 -10.37
C HIS A 75 19.45 -16.94 -9.08
N ILE A 76 18.42 -16.95 -8.21
CA ILE A 76 18.40 -17.83 -7.04
C ILE A 76 18.41 -19.30 -7.45
N CYS A 77 17.62 -19.68 -8.46
CA CYS A 77 17.54 -21.04 -8.96
C CYS A 77 18.88 -21.53 -9.55
N GLU A 78 19.59 -20.64 -10.25
CA GLU A 78 20.91 -20.91 -10.80
C GLU A 78 21.98 -21.07 -9.71
N LEU A 79 22.04 -20.15 -8.76
CA LEU A 79 23.05 -20.15 -7.71
C LEU A 79 22.77 -21.11 -6.56
N LYS A 80 21.49 -21.40 -6.29
CA LYS A 80 21.04 -22.26 -5.19
C LYS A 80 21.66 -21.81 -3.85
N GLU A 81 22.35 -22.71 -3.14
CA GLU A 81 23.06 -22.40 -1.89
C GLU A 81 24.17 -21.34 -2.04
N GLY A 82 24.70 -21.16 -3.24
CA GLY A 82 25.69 -20.12 -3.56
C GLY A 82 25.13 -18.69 -3.46
N VAL A 83 23.81 -18.52 -3.47
CA VAL A 83 23.17 -17.19 -3.45
C VAL A 83 23.56 -16.36 -2.21
N VAL A 84 23.75 -17.01 -1.06
CA VAL A 84 24.15 -16.33 0.19
C VAL A 84 25.53 -15.68 0.04
N ALA A 85 26.51 -16.44 -0.44
CA ALA A 85 27.87 -15.92 -0.65
C ALA A 85 27.89 -14.81 -1.72
N TRP A 86 27.10 -14.98 -2.78
CA TRP A 86 26.94 -13.97 -3.82
C TRP A 86 26.34 -12.66 -3.27
N ARG A 87 25.27 -12.73 -2.47
CA ARG A 87 24.67 -11.55 -1.83
C ARG A 87 25.62 -10.86 -0.88
N LEU A 88 26.37 -11.59 -0.06
CA LEU A 88 27.36 -11.02 0.85
C LEU A 88 28.44 -10.24 0.08
N ARG A 89 28.94 -10.80 -1.03
CA ARG A 89 29.90 -10.12 -1.92
C ARG A 89 29.29 -8.82 -2.48
N ASN A 90 28.07 -8.89 -3.01
CA ASN A 90 27.38 -7.74 -3.57
C ASN A 90 27.07 -6.69 -2.51
N SER A 91 26.75 -7.08 -1.29
CA SER A 91 26.57 -6.19 -0.15
C SER A 91 27.85 -5.39 0.13
N CYS A 92 29.03 -6.05 0.18
CA CYS A 92 30.30 -5.37 0.37
C CYS A 92 30.65 -4.40 -0.79
N ILE A 93 30.29 -4.75 -2.02
CA ILE A 93 30.49 -3.87 -3.19
C ILE A 93 29.57 -2.66 -3.08
N PHE A 94 28.30 -2.88 -2.80
CA PHE A 94 27.28 -1.83 -2.64
C PHE A 94 27.65 -0.84 -1.53
N GLU A 95 28.08 -1.33 -0.37
CA GLU A 95 28.55 -0.48 0.73
C GLU A 95 29.75 0.38 0.32
N ARG A 96 30.74 -0.19 -0.40
CA ARG A 96 31.89 0.56 -0.90
C ARG A 96 31.49 1.66 -1.86
N ILE A 97 30.60 1.34 -2.83
CA ILE A 97 30.09 2.34 -3.78
C ILE A 97 29.32 3.43 -3.04
N SER A 98 28.41 3.03 -2.13
CA SER A 98 27.66 3.97 -1.34
C SER A 98 28.60 4.90 -0.54
N LYS A 99 29.60 4.34 0.15
CA LYS A 99 30.59 5.12 0.91
C LYS A 99 31.38 6.08 0.01
N SER A 100 31.79 5.66 -1.17
CA SER A 100 32.55 6.52 -2.10
C SER A 100 31.72 7.70 -2.64
N LEU A 101 30.40 7.55 -2.74
CA LEU A 101 29.47 8.58 -3.21
C LEU A 101 28.99 9.53 -2.09
N ARG A 102 29.30 9.27 -0.82
CA ARG A 102 28.87 10.13 0.30
C ARG A 102 29.33 11.58 0.20
N PRO A 103 30.59 11.90 -0.17
CA PRO A 103 31.02 13.30 -0.33
C PRO A 103 30.21 14.04 -1.40
N LEU A 104 29.93 13.38 -2.53
CA LEU A 104 29.11 13.96 -3.59
C LEU A 104 27.67 14.18 -3.11
N SER A 105 27.10 13.23 -2.40
CA SER A 105 25.77 13.40 -1.80
C SER A 105 25.74 14.56 -0.82
N ALA A 106 26.74 14.72 0.03
CA ALA A 106 26.84 15.83 0.98
C ALA A 106 26.85 17.19 0.24
N ALA A 107 27.60 17.28 -0.85
CA ALA A 107 27.60 18.49 -1.70
C ALA A 107 26.21 18.75 -2.33
N MET A 108 25.56 17.72 -2.85
CA MET A 108 24.21 17.84 -3.44
C MET A 108 23.17 18.32 -2.43
N ILE A 109 23.16 17.78 -1.21
CA ILE A 109 22.16 18.11 -0.20
C ILE A 109 22.39 19.45 0.51
N ALA A 110 23.60 20.06 0.39
CA ALA A 110 23.93 21.32 1.05
C ALA A 110 22.97 22.46 0.69
N GLY A 111 22.44 22.47 -0.54
CA GLY A 111 21.50 23.49 -1.03
C GLY A 111 20.02 23.11 -0.95
N ARG A 112 19.67 21.98 -0.35
CA ARG A 112 18.26 21.55 -0.29
C ARG A 112 17.42 22.38 0.68
N LYS A 113 16.13 22.48 0.40
CA LYS A 113 15.21 23.22 1.27
C LYS A 113 15.06 22.57 2.65
N PRO A 114 14.92 23.37 3.74
CA PRO A 114 14.85 22.83 5.11
C PRO A 114 13.77 21.77 5.33
N HIS A 115 12.59 21.91 4.72
CA HIS A 115 11.51 20.94 4.86
C HIS A 115 11.81 19.61 4.16
N VAL A 116 12.57 19.63 3.05
CA VAL A 116 13.06 18.42 2.40
C VAL A 116 14.12 17.75 3.27
N ALA A 117 15.05 18.55 3.80
CA ALA A 117 16.06 18.08 4.75
C ALA A 117 15.43 17.40 5.97
N TRP A 118 14.37 18.00 6.53
CA TRP A 118 13.64 17.44 7.65
C TRP A 118 12.95 16.11 7.30
N ALA A 119 12.33 16.01 6.11
CA ALA A 119 11.64 14.79 5.69
C ALA A 119 12.60 13.62 5.43
N THR A 120 13.72 13.88 4.75
CA THR A 120 14.66 12.86 4.30
C THR A 120 15.78 12.55 5.29
N GLY A 121 16.03 13.46 6.26
CA GLY A 121 17.10 13.33 7.24
C GLY A 121 18.51 13.35 6.63
N ASP A 122 19.51 13.13 7.47
CA ASP A 122 20.93 13.12 7.07
C ASP A 122 21.34 11.84 6.33
N GLN A 123 20.48 10.81 6.36
CA GLN A 123 20.70 9.54 5.67
C GLN A 123 20.39 9.62 4.15
N SER A 124 19.82 10.72 3.69
CA SER A 124 19.55 10.94 2.26
C SER A 124 20.83 10.80 1.42
N HIS A 125 20.72 10.07 0.30
CA HIS A 125 21.88 9.72 -0.52
C HIS A 125 21.63 9.96 -2.01
N PRO A 126 21.44 11.24 -2.45
CA PRO A 126 21.06 11.56 -3.82
C PRO A 126 22.04 11.05 -4.86
N ALA A 127 23.35 11.13 -4.62
CA ALA A 127 24.36 10.63 -5.56
C ALA A 127 24.23 9.11 -5.78
N LEU A 128 23.93 8.35 -4.74
CA LEU A 128 23.67 6.90 -4.87
C LEU A 128 22.38 6.65 -5.65
N VAL A 129 21.31 7.40 -5.37
CA VAL A 129 20.04 7.27 -6.09
C VAL A 129 20.23 7.59 -7.57
N CYS A 130 21.01 8.65 -7.93
CA CYS A 130 21.36 8.96 -9.33
C CYS A 130 22.12 7.80 -9.97
N ALA A 131 23.20 7.34 -9.34
CA ALA A 131 24.02 6.26 -9.88
C ALA A 131 23.23 4.96 -10.10
N LEU A 132 22.32 4.63 -9.18
CA LEU A 132 21.45 3.46 -9.30
C LEU A 132 20.37 3.66 -10.38
N THR A 133 19.81 4.87 -10.49
CA THR A 133 18.86 5.23 -11.56
C THR A 133 19.48 5.00 -12.93
N ASP A 134 20.72 5.49 -13.12
CA ASP A 134 21.44 5.33 -14.38
C ASP A 134 21.84 3.86 -14.63
N ALA A 135 22.44 3.20 -13.64
CA ALA A 135 22.91 1.82 -13.79
C ALA A 135 21.77 0.80 -14.02
N MET A 136 20.58 1.08 -13.50
CA MET A 136 19.41 0.24 -13.69
C MET A 136 18.56 0.65 -14.90
N GLU A 137 18.91 1.71 -15.62
CA GLU A 137 18.03 2.31 -16.64
C GLU A 137 16.62 2.52 -16.10
N TRP A 138 16.54 3.09 -14.89
CA TRP A 138 15.29 3.22 -14.17
C TRP A 138 14.35 4.22 -14.86
N PRO A 139 13.11 3.84 -15.19
CA PRO A 139 12.20 4.71 -15.95
C PRO A 139 11.93 6.04 -15.28
N ASP A 140 11.89 6.05 -13.95
CA ASP A 140 11.68 7.26 -13.16
C ASP A 140 13.00 8.03 -12.96
N PHE A 141 13.47 8.67 -14.01
CA PHE A 141 14.72 9.46 -14.01
C PHE A 141 14.68 10.66 -13.04
N ARG A 142 13.48 11.04 -12.56
CA ARG A 142 13.31 12.13 -11.58
C ARG A 142 13.46 11.68 -10.14
N MET A 143 13.65 10.39 -9.89
CA MET A 143 13.62 9.80 -8.56
C MET A 143 14.54 10.50 -7.56
N ALA A 144 15.81 10.73 -7.92
CA ALA A 144 16.77 11.41 -7.04
C ALA A 144 16.34 12.85 -6.73
N LYS A 145 15.85 13.57 -7.74
CA LYS A 145 15.37 14.95 -7.60
C LYS A 145 14.16 15.04 -6.68
N ASP A 146 13.15 14.21 -6.94
CA ASP A 146 11.88 14.25 -6.20
C ASP A 146 12.03 13.69 -4.78
N LEU A 147 12.79 12.60 -4.61
CA LEU A 147 12.98 11.97 -3.31
C LEU A 147 13.98 12.71 -2.41
N CYS A 148 15.06 13.26 -2.96
CA CYS A 148 16.16 13.76 -2.14
C CYS A 148 16.29 15.29 -2.11
N MET A 149 15.81 16.00 -3.15
CA MET A 149 16.16 17.41 -3.36
C MET A 149 14.98 18.36 -3.32
N GLU A 150 13.88 18.06 -4.01
CA GLU A 150 12.75 18.99 -4.18
C GLU A 150 11.48 18.57 -3.48
N GLY A 151 11.24 17.27 -3.36
CA GLY A 151 9.98 16.69 -2.91
C GLY A 151 8.98 16.44 -4.05
N PHE A 152 7.92 15.72 -3.71
CA PHE A 152 6.83 15.38 -4.63
C PHE A 152 5.75 16.46 -4.66
N ASN A 153 5.09 16.62 -5.80
CA ASN A 153 3.96 17.55 -5.94
C ASN A 153 2.73 17.04 -5.18
N LEU A 154 2.06 17.97 -4.48
CA LEU A 154 0.80 17.68 -3.79
C LEU A 154 -0.44 18.10 -4.58
N ILE A 155 -0.29 18.92 -5.61
CA ILE A 155 -1.38 19.45 -6.44
C ILE A 155 -0.98 19.46 -7.92
N GLY A 156 -1.98 19.46 -8.78
CA GLY A 156 -1.80 19.34 -10.23
C GLY A 156 -1.65 17.87 -10.66
N TRP A 157 -1.19 17.68 -11.87
CA TRP A 157 -0.84 16.36 -12.35
C TRP A 157 0.47 15.89 -11.71
N ALA A 158 0.50 14.65 -11.24
CA ALA A 158 1.75 14.00 -10.86
C ALA A 158 2.69 13.94 -12.08
N ASP A 159 3.98 14.05 -11.81
CA ASP A 159 4.97 13.76 -12.84
C ASP A 159 4.89 12.26 -13.21
N ASP A 160 4.90 11.95 -14.49
CA ASP A 160 4.87 10.57 -14.97
C ASP A 160 6.17 9.88 -14.58
N SER A 161 6.05 8.72 -13.96
CA SER A 161 7.22 7.95 -13.49
C SER A 161 7.70 6.91 -14.50
N GLY A 162 6.84 6.53 -15.45
CA GLY A 162 7.09 5.43 -16.37
C GLY A 162 7.04 4.04 -15.72
N LEU A 163 6.68 3.96 -14.44
CA LEU A 163 6.63 2.71 -13.68
C LEU A 163 5.31 1.95 -13.90
N TRP A 164 4.25 2.70 -14.14
CA TRP A 164 2.91 2.14 -14.20
C TRP A 164 2.21 2.50 -15.50
N ARG A 165 1.20 1.72 -15.77
CA ARG A 165 0.37 1.92 -16.97
C ARG A 165 -0.31 3.28 -16.93
N LEU A 166 -0.24 4.00 -18.04
CA LEU A 166 -1.02 5.21 -18.25
C LEU A 166 -2.53 4.89 -18.32
N ARG A 167 -3.31 5.78 -17.77
CA ARG A 167 -4.78 5.73 -17.88
C ARG A 167 -5.21 5.96 -19.33
N PRO A 168 -6.33 5.38 -19.75
CA PRO A 168 -6.93 5.69 -21.04
C PRO A 168 -7.26 7.18 -21.15
N GLU A 169 -7.21 7.73 -22.36
CA GLU A 169 -7.48 9.16 -22.61
C GLU A 169 -8.88 9.58 -22.14
N SER A 170 -9.87 8.71 -22.27
CA SER A 170 -11.23 8.94 -21.77
C SER A 170 -11.27 9.14 -20.24
N GLU A 171 -10.45 8.41 -19.48
CA GLU A 171 -10.32 8.62 -18.03
C GLU A 171 -9.59 9.91 -17.72
N LEU A 172 -8.52 10.23 -18.46
CA LEU A 172 -7.75 11.45 -18.27
C LEU A 172 -8.61 12.70 -18.52
N THR A 173 -9.43 12.69 -19.56
CA THR A 173 -10.39 13.76 -19.86
C THR A 173 -11.42 13.92 -18.74
N ALA A 174 -11.98 12.83 -18.24
CA ALA A 174 -12.93 12.86 -17.13
C ALA A 174 -12.28 13.39 -15.83
N ILE A 175 -11.05 12.99 -15.52
CA ILE A 175 -10.28 13.49 -14.39
C ILE A 175 -10.00 14.99 -14.55
N ALA A 176 -9.54 15.41 -15.72
CA ALA A 176 -9.24 16.83 -16.00
C ALA A 176 -10.47 17.71 -15.81
N ALA A 177 -11.66 17.24 -16.21
CA ALA A 177 -12.92 17.96 -16.07
C ALA A 177 -13.37 18.14 -14.61
N THR A 178 -12.93 17.25 -13.70
CA THR A 178 -13.33 17.25 -12.28
C THR A 178 -12.25 17.77 -11.34
N MET A 179 -10.99 17.76 -11.77
CA MET A 179 -9.86 18.21 -10.98
C MET A 179 -9.88 19.74 -10.81
N THR A 180 -9.71 20.22 -9.58
CA THR A 180 -9.53 21.66 -9.32
C THR A 180 -8.19 22.14 -9.89
N PRO A 181 -8.18 23.06 -10.87
CA PRO A 181 -6.93 23.56 -11.44
C PRO A 181 -6.04 24.24 -10.38
N PRO A 182 -4.69 24.09 -10.41
CA PRO A 182 -3.80 24.69 -9.42
C PRO A 182 -3.97 26.19 -9.23
N LYS A 183 -4.25 26.96 -10.30
CA LYS A 183 -4.53 28.41 -10.21
C LYS A 183 -5.77 28.70 -9.37
N GLN A 184 -6.85 27.95 -9.57
CA GLN A 184 -8.07 28.08 -8.78
C GLN A 184 -7.83 27.64 -7.34
N PHE A 185 -7.14 26.52 -7.15
CA PHE A 185 -6.79 26.01 -5.84
C PHE A 185 -6.09 27.08 -4.99
N TYR A 186 -5.05 27.72 -5.50
CA TYR A 186 -4.33 28.78 -4.77
C TYR A 186 -5.15 30.05 -4.57
N ARG A 187 -6.02 30.43 -5.50
CA ARG A 187 -6.93 31.56 -5.33
C ARG A 187 -7.89 31.37 -4.15
N GLU A 188 -8.28 30.11 -3.90
CA GLU A 188 -9.20 29.75 -2.81
C GLU A 188 -8.48 29.51 -1.47
N ASN A 189 -7.14 29.42 -1.43
CA ASN A 189 -6.41 28.96 -0.25
C ASN A 189 -6.76 29.72 1.03
N ALA A 190 -6.71 31.04 1.01
CA ALA A 190 -6.99 31.85 2.21
C ALA A 190 -8.42 31.63 2.74
N ALA A 191 -9.40 31.51 1.85
CA ALA A 191 -10.78 31.21 2.24
C ALA A 191 -10.93 29.80 2.81
N ARG A 192 -10.33 28.80 2.18
CA ARG A 192 -10.37 27.41 2.62
C ARG A 192 -9.63 27.19 3.93
N HIS A 193 -8.46 27.83 4.09
CA HIS A 193 -7.71 27.81 5.35
C HIS A 193 -8.57 28.33 6.52
N ARG A 194 -9.13 29.54 6.38
CA ARG A 194 -10.01 30.12 7.40
C ARG A 194 -11.26 29.27 7.66
N LEU A 195 -11.81 28.65 6.62
CA LEU A 195 -12.96 27.76 6.76
C LEU A 195 -12.65 26.53 7.62
N VAL A 196 -11.48 25.90 7.45
CA VAL A 196 -11.06 24.76 8.29
C VAL A 196 -10.94 25.19 9.74
N ILE A 197 -10.23 26.31 10.02
CA ILE A 197 -10.07 26.84 11.39
C ILE A 197 -11.44 27.11 12.03
N ARG A 198 -12.30 27.83 11.32
CA ARG A 198 -13.65 28.16 11.82
C ARG A 198 -14.48 26.91 12.10
N ARG A 199 -14.47 25.91 11.22
CA ARG A 199 -15.22 24.66 11.41
C ARG A 199 -14.74 23.87 12.62
N LEU A 200 -13.42 23.81 12.86
CA LEU A 200 -12.87 23.16 14.04
C LEU A 200 -13.33 23.86 15.30
N GLN A 201 -13.24 25.20 15.34
CA GLN A 201 -13.68 26.01 16.47
C GLN A 201 -15.17 25.81 16.75
N GLN A 202 -16.03 25.98 15.74
CA GLN A 202 -17.48 25.82 15.87
C GLN A 202 -17.86 24.42 16.33
N ARG A 203 -17.22 23.37 15.76
CA ARG A 203 -17.49 21.99 16.15
C ARG A 203 -17.13 21.73 17.61
N PHE A 204 -16.04 22.30 18.09
CA PHE A 204 -15.62 22.20 19.48
C PHE A 204 -16.64 22.89 20.40
N GLU A 205 -17.01 24.13 20.13
CA GLU A 205 -17.98 24.89 20.93
C GLU A 205 -19.34 24.17 21.02
N GLN A 206 -19.79 23.60 19.89
CA GLN A 206 -21.07 22.86 19.84
C GLN A 206 -21.05 21.53 20.59
N ASN A 207 -19.90 20.93 20.84
CA ASN A 207 -19.77 19.57 21.40
C ASN A 207 -18.91 19.52 22.66
N ARG A 208 -18.51 20.64 23.24
CA ARG A 208 -17.61 20.66 24.41
C ARG A 208 -18.15 19.93 25.65
N GLU A 209 -19.46 19.74 25.74
CA GLU A 209 -20.11 19.00 26.83
C GLU A 209 -20.26 17.48 26.50
N ASN A 210 -19.99 17.10 25.25
CA ASN A 210 -20.06 15.69 24.85
C ASN A 210 -18.77 14.97 25.21
N LEU A 211 -18.81 14.12 26.21
CA LEU A 211 -17.66 13.38 26.72
C LEU A 211 -16.95 12.54 25.66
N ALA A 212 -17.70 11.90 24.76
CA ALA A 212 -17.10 11.09 23.69
C ALA A 212 -16.34 11.97 22.68
N PHE A 213 -16.89 13.12 22.34
CA PHE A 213 -16.24 14.08 21.46
C PHE A 213 -14.97 14.66 22.10
N MET A 214 -15.03 14.97 23.41
CA MET A 214 -13.84 15.47 24.14
C MET A 214 -12.75 14.41 24.25
N ALA A 215 -13.13 13.15 24.45
CA ALA A 215 -12.17 12.03 24.42
C ALA A 215 -11.52 11.89 23.04
N ASP A 216 -12.27 12.08 21.95
CA ASP A 216 -11.73 12.08 20.59
C ASP A 216 -10.76 13.26 20.34
N CYS A 217 -11.09 14.45 20.85
CA CYS A 217 -10.20 15.62 20.78
C CYS A 217 -8.89 15.37 21.54
N GLN A 218 -8.98 14.79 22.75
CA GLN A 218 -7.81 14.43 23.56
C GLN A 218 -6.95 13.38 22.84
N ALA A 219 -7.56 12.33 22.30
CA ALA A 219 -6.84 11.29 21.57
C ALA A 219 -6.13 11.85 20.31
N ALA A 220 -6.75 12.80 19.59
CA ALA A 220 -6.11 13.48 18.46
C ALA A 220 -4.91 14.32 18.92
N TRP A 221 -5.07 15.01 20.05
CA TRP A 221 -4.02 15.83 20.66
C TRP A 221 -2.83 14.99 21.09
N ASP A 222 -3.07 13.92 21.84
CA ASP A 222 -2.05 12.99 22.34
C ASP A 222 -1.26 12.34 21.20
N ALA A 223 -1.98 11.97 20.11
CA ALA A 223 -1.34 11.45 18.90
C ALA A 223 -0.40 12.48 18.28
N SER A 224 -0.78 13.75 18.23
CA SER A 224 0.08 14.82 17.69
C SER A 224 1.26 15.11 18.62
N MET A 225 1.06 15.11 19.93
CA MET A 225 2.15 15.28 20.88
C MET A 225 3.15 14.11 20.82
N THR A 226 2.66 12.88 20.61
CA THR A 226 3.52 11.71 20.36
C THR A 226 4.35 11.90 19.09
N GLU A 227 3.75 12.41 17.99
CA GLU A 227 4.49 12.74 16.78
C GLU A 227 5.52 13.86 16.99
N VAL A 228 5.25 14.84 17.86
CA VAL A 228 6.21 15.90 18.24
C VAL A 228 7.39 15.32 18.99
N GLN A 229 7.14 14.47 19.99
CA GLN A 229 8.19 13.77 20.75
C GLN A 229 9.06 12.88 19.85
N ALA A 230 8.43 12.23 18.85
CA ALA A 230 9.14 11.42 17.86
C ALA A 230 9.88 12.25 16.78
N GLY A 231 9.81 13.59 16.81
CA GLY A 231 10.44 14.48 15.83
C GLY A 231 9.79 14.45 14.44
N THR A 232 8.61 13.85 14.30
CA THR A 232 7.85 13.78 13.03
C THR A 232 6.82 14.90 12.89
N CYS A 233 6.61 15.67 13.94
CA CYS A 233 5.85 16.92 13.96
C CYS A 233 6.61 18.00 14.72
N GLN A 234 6.27 19.26 14.46
CA GLN A 234 6.65 20.44 15.26
C GLN A 234 5.38 21.19 15.67
N GLY A 235 5.34 21.69 16.88
CA GLY A 235 4.21 22.43 17.44
C GLY A 235 3.98 22.03 18.92
N PRO A 236 2.83 22.45 19.50
CA PRO A 236 1.74 23.22 18.88
C PRO A 236 2.12 24.70 18.62
N PHE A 237 1.61 25.27 17.53
CA PHE A 237 1.78 26.67 17.17
C PHE A 237 0.42 27.37 17.09
N THR A 238 0.40 28.66 17.40
CA THR A 238 -0.82 29.46 17.17
C THR A 238 -1.06 29.68 15.67
N VAL A 239 -2.32 29.85 15.27
CA VAL A 239 -2.68 30.14 13.88
C VAL A 239 -1.89 31.33 13.34
N SER A 240 -1.83 32.43 14.11
CA SER A 240 -1.14 33.66 13.69
C SER A 240 0.36 33.48 13.50
N SER A 241 1.02 32.63 14.29
CA SER A 241 2.46 32.37 14.14
C SER A 241 2.76 31.61 12.84
N ILE A 242 1.90 30.69 12.45
CA ILE A 242 2.07 29.91 11.22
C ILE A 242 1.68 30.74 10.00
N GLU A 243 0.62 31.56 10.06
CA GLU A 243 0.27 32.49 8.98
C GLU A 243 1.41 33.47 8.66
N LYS A 244 2.18 33.92 9.67
CA LYS A 244 3.39 34.73 9.48
C LYS A 244 4.54 33.98 8.85
N ARG A 245 4.67 32.67 9.12
CA ARG A 245 5.77 31.83 8.59
C ARG A 245 5.60 31.54 7.09
N PHE A 246 4.38 31.39 6.61
CA PHE A 246 4.09 31.10 5.21
C PHE A 246 3.62 32.35 4.48
N ARG A 247 3.98 32.45 3.17
CA ARG A 247 3.51 33.54 2.33
C ARG A 247 1.99 33.58 2.31
N TYR A 248 1.42 34.79 2.46
CA TYR A 248 -0.02 35.00 2.40
C TYR A 248 -0.67 34.30 1.20
N GLY A 249 -1.80 33.63 1.43
CA GLY A 249 -2.56 32.91 0.41
C GLY A 249 -1.95 31.57 -0.03
N LYS A 250 -0.79 31.17 0.49
CA LYS A 250 -0.19 29.85 0.19
C LYS A 250 -0.61 28.78 1.19
N LEU A 251 -0.73 29.13 2.46
CA LEU A 251 -1.08 28.19 3.52
C LEU A 251 -2.49 27.61 3.36
N ARG A 252 -2.62 26.31 3.47
CA ARG A 252 -3.90 25.59 3.56
C ARG A 252 -3.76 24.43 4.54
N VAL A 253 -4.28 24.61 5.75
CA VAL A 253 -4.22 23.59 6.79
C VAL A 253 -5.22 22.45 6.54
N ILE A 254 -4.90 21.29 7.08
CA ILE A 254 -5.72 20.06 7.05
C ILE A 254 -6.30 19.86 8.44
N GLY A 255 -7.60 19.64 8.56
CA GLY A 255 -8.20 19.29 9.85
C GLY A 255 -7.82 17.86 10.25
N ARG A 256 -7.36 17.70 11.51
CA ARG A 256 -7.08 16.39 12.10
C ARG A 256 -8.20 15.97 13.01
N HIS A 257 -8.61 14.70 12.92
CA HIS A 257 -9.59 14.06 13.78
C HIS A 257 -9.21 12.60 14.01
N VAL A 258 -9.93 11.91 14.89
CA VAL A 258 -9.71 10.48 15.10
C VAL A 258 -10.76 9.63 14.43
N VAL A 259 -10.36 8.41 14.09
CA VAL A 259 -11.24 7.35 13.59
C VAL A 259 -11.04 6.11 14.45
N HIS A 260 -12.13 5.57 14.94
CA HIS A 260 -12.16 4.33 15.70
C HIS A 260 -12.12 3.12 14.76
N GLN A 261 -11.10 2.26 14.91
CA GLN A 261 -10.94 1.02 14.15
C GLN A 261 -10.91 -0.19 15.10
N GLY A 262 -12.07 -0.56 15.64
CA GLY A 262 -12.18 -1.48 16.75
C GLY A 262 -11.58 -0.83 18.02
N GLU A 263 -10.62 -1.49 18.65
CA GLU A 263 -9.93 -0.96 19.84
C GLU A 263 -8.87 0.10 19.53
N LYS A 264 -8.50 0.26 18.26
CA LYS A 264 -7.47 1.23 17.86
C LYS A 264 -8.10 2.56 17.49
N ILE A 265 -7.59 3.62 18.10
CA ILE A 265 -7.89 5.00 17.73
C ILE A 265 -6.75 5.49 16.83
N ARG A 266 -7.09 6.07 15.67
CA ARG A 266 -6.10 6.60 14.72
C ARG A 266 -6.39 8.05 14.40
N ALA A 267 -5.38 8.90 14.52
CA ALA A 267 -5.43 10.25 14.00
C ALA A 267 -5.42 10.22 12.46
N VAL A 268 -6.32 10.97 11.85
CA VAL A 268 -6.52 11.05 10.40
C VAL A 268 -6.54 12.51 9.96
N ASP A 269 -5.83 12.81 8.89
CA ASP A 269 -5.74 14.14 8.29
C ASP A 269 -6.72 14.24 7.11
N ASP A 270 -7.75 15.11 7.21
CA ASP A 270 -8.82 15.21 6.22
C ASP A 270 -8.47 16.17 5.06
N ALA A 271 -7.61 15.70 4.18
CA ALA A 271 -7.24 16.43 2.97
C ALA A 271 -8.35 16.48 1.90
N ARG A 272 -9.44 15.72 2.09
CA ARG A 272 -10.62 15.80 1.23
C ARG A 272 -11.46 17.02 1.58
N ALA A 273 -11.75 17.24 2.86
CA ALA A 273 -12.59 18.37 3.30
C ALA A 273 -11.95 19.73 2.99
N ASN A 274 -10.62 19.84 3.05
CA ASN A 274 -9.93 21.08 2.69
C ASN A 274 -9.73 21.26 1.17
N GLY A 275 -10.06 20.26 0.34
CA GLY A 275 -10.01 20.30 -1.11
C GLY A 275 -8.64 19.99 -1.73
N THR A 276 -7.62 19.61 -0.95
CA THR A 276 -6.28 19.26 -1.50
C THR A 276 -6.36 18.07 -2.43
N ASN A 277 -7.10 17.02 -2.05
CA ASN A 277 -7.25 15.83 -2.89
C ASN A 277 -8.01 16.10 -4.21
N ALA A 278 -8.88 17.09 -4.25
CA ALA A 278 -9.57 17.48 -5.48
C ALA A 278 -8.65 18.21 -6.48
N ALA A 279 -7.51 18.69 -6.03
CA ALA A 279 -6.54 19.40 -6.86
C ALA A 279 -5.37 18.55 -7.33
N PHE A 280 -5.39 17.23 -7.09
CA PHE A 280 -4.34 16.30 -7.48
C PHE A 280 -4.88 15.18 -8.35
N ALA A 281 -4.12 14.79 -9.35
CA ALA A 281 -4.37 13.61 -10.15
C ALA A 281 -3.05 12.97 -10.64
N SER A 282 -3.11 11.69 -10.99
CA SER A 282 -2.02 10.96 -11.65
C SER A 282 -2.50 10.43 -13.00
N ARG A 283 -1.63 10.54 -14.00
CA ARG A 283 -1.86 9.91 -15.31
C ARG A 283 -1.64 8.41 -15.29
N GLU A 284 -0.87 7.95 -14.33
CA GLU A 284 -0.57 6.53 -14.14
C GLU A 284 -1.52 5.87 -13.15
N THR A 285 -1.74 4.59 -13.33
CA THR A 285 -2.50 3.75 -12.38
C THR A 285 -1.51 2.95 -11.54
N VAL A 286 -1.33 3.35 -10.29
CA VAL A 286 -0.43 2.64 -9.35
C VAL A 286 -0.86 1.18 -9.24
N SER A 287 0.09 0.28 -9.48
CA SER A 287 -0.08 -1.16 -9.31
C SER A 287 0.72 -1.62 -8.09
N LEU A 288 0.08 -2.37 -7.23
CA LEU A 288 0.66 -2.92 -6.01
C LEU A 288 0.60 -4.45 -6.06
N MET A 289 1.38 -5.08 -5.18
CA MET A 289 1.35 -6.51 -4.96
C MET A 289 -0.09 -7.00 -4.75
N ALA A 290 -0.45 -8.07 -5.44
CA ALA A 290 -1.69 -8.79 -5.17
C ALA A 290 -1.49 -9.77 -4.00
N ALA A 291 -2.59 -10.10 -3.33
CA ALA A 291 -2.55 -10.98 -2.15
C ALA A 291 -2.08 -12.42 -2.45
N ASP A 292 -2.13 -12.82 -3.70
CA ASP A 292 -1.67 -14.12 -4.20
C ASP A 292 -0.22 -14.12 -4.71
N CYS A 293 0.44 -12.97 -4.76
CA CYS A 293 1.83 -12.86 -5.20
C CYS A 293 2.79 -13.75 -4.39
N PRO A 294 2.73 -13.81 -3.04
CA PRO A 294 3.58 -14.71 -2.26
C PRO A 294 3.37 -16.18 -2.61
N VAL A 295 2.12 -16.57 -2.90
CA VAL A 295 1.79 -17.93 -3.33
C VAL A 295 2.39 -18.22 -4.70
N ALA A 296 2.27 -17.28 -5.63
CA ALA A 296 2.81 -17.41 -6.98
C ALA A 296 4.34 -17.57 -6.99
N ILE A 297 5.06 -16.76 -6.18
CA ILE A 297 6.52 -16.86 -6.05
C ILE A 297 6.93 -18.23 -5.49
N ALA A 298 6.25 -18.68 -4.44
CA ALA A 298 6.54 -19.99 -3.84
C ALA A 298 6.32 -21.15 -4.82
N GLN A 299 5.23 -21.11 -5.58
CA GLN A 299 4.94 -22.10 -6.61
C GLN A 299 5.95 -22.07 -7.75
N GLU A 300 6.43 -20.90 -8.15
CA GLU A 300 7.47 -20.80 -9.20
C GLU A 300 8.76 -21.50 -8.76
N PHE A 301 9.20 -21.33 -7.50
CA PHE A 301 10.35 -22.07 -6.97
C PHE A 301 10.14 -23.58 -7.03
N TYR A 302 8.95 -24.06 -6.66
CA TYR A 302 8.62 -25.48 -6.75
C TYR A 302 8.66 -25.98 -8.21
N LEU A 303 8.03 -25.27 -9.13
CA LEU A 303 7.99 -25.65 -10.54
C LEU A 303 9.40 -25.72 -11.14
N ARG A 304 10.25 -24.75 -10.83
CA ARG A 304 11.65 -24.76 -11.28
C ARG A 304 12.46 -25.88 -10.63
N SER A 305 12.26 -26.15 -9.36
CA SER A 305 12.96 -27.27 -8.72
C SER A 305 12.67 -28.60 -9.37
N LYS A 306 11.46 -28.78 -9.92
CA LYS A 306 11.08 -30.01 -10.66
C LYS A 306 11.60 -29.99 -12.09
N SER A 307 11.48 -28.90 -12.81
CA SER A 307 11.91 -28.77 -14.21
C SER A 307 13.43 -28.85 -14.37
N GLU A 308 14.17 -28.30 -13.40
CA GLU A 308 15.63 -28.21 -13.41
C GLU A 308 16.30 -29.35 -12.59
N SER A 309 15.52 -30.26 -12.00
CA SER A 309 15.98 -31.38 -11.19
C SER A 309 17.06 -30.98 -10.17
N TRP A 310 16.72 -30.11 -9.24
CA TRP A 310 17.71 -29.43 -8.38
C TRP A 310 18.65 -30.39 -7.61
N GLY A 311 18.20 -31.59 -7.30
CA GLY A 311 19.05 -32.61 -6.63
C GLY A 311 19.50 -32.23 -5.22
N ILE A 312 18.95 -31.15 -4.64
CA ILE A 312 19.22 -30.68 -3.28
C ILE A 312 17.90 -30.42 -2.55
N ASP A 313 17.91 -30.69 -1.26
CA ASP A 313 16.78 -30.38 -0.41
C ASP A 313 16.65 -28.85 -0.21
N PHE A 314 15.43 -28.38 -0.30
CA PHE A 314 15.11 -26.99 -0.03
C PHE A 314 13.78 -26.86 0.70
N THR A 315 13.59 -25.78 1.39
CA THR A 315 12.30 -25.36 1.94
C THR A 315 12.00 -23.96 1.46
N VAL A 316 10.74 -23.57 1.41
CA VAL A 316 10.33 -22.21 1.06
C VAL A 316 9.77 -21.52 2.29
N GLY A 317 10.10 -20.26 2.46
CA GLY A 317 9.55 -19.44 3.52
C GLY A 317 9.41 -17.98 3.09
N GLY A 318 8.81 -17.20 3.96
CA GLY A 318 8.62 -15.78 3.75
C GLY A 318 9.08 -14.95 4.93
N SER A 319 9.45 -13.71 4.65
CA SER A 319 9.69 -12.64 5.62
C SER A 319 8.89 -11.41 5.24
N VAL A 320 8.58 -10.57 6.22
CA VAL A 320 7.80 -9.34 6.00
C VAL A 320 8.41 -8.21 6.79
N ASP A 321 8.57 -7.06 6.16
CA ASP A 321 9.08 -5.84 6.76
C ASP A 321 8.12 -4.68 6.53
N ASP A 322 8.06 -3.74 7.49
CA ASP A 322 7.21 -2.55 7.48
C ASP A 322 8.12 -1.31 7.56
N GLU A 323 7.84 -0.27 6.82
CA GLU A 323 8.59 0.97 6.92
C GLU A 323 8.12 1.82 8.09
N LYS A 324 9.06 2.26 8.92
CA LYS A 324 8.79 3.16 10.06
C LYS A 324 8.39 4.54 9.55
N ALA A 325 7.19 4.98 9.95
CA ALA A 325 6.68 6.31 9.61
C ALA A 325 6.75 6.64 8.11
N ALA A 326 6.38 5.68 7.27
CA ALA A 326 6.52 5.64 5.83
C ALA A 326 6.24 6.98 5.11
N TYR A 327 5.05 7.55 5.28
CA TYR A 327 4.70 8.81 4.65
C TYR A 327 5.46 10.02 5.19
N ARG A 328 5.94 9.96 6.44
CA ARG A 328 6.75 11.02 7.05
C ARG A 328 8.17 11.14 6.46
N SER A 329 8.60 10.13 5.70
CA SER A 329 9.88 10.10 4.98
C SER A 329 9.79 10.64 3.55
N VAL A 330 8.59 10.94 3.06
CA VAL A 330 8.34 11.42 1.69
C VAL A 330 8.33 12.95 1.66
N PRO A 331 9.34 13.61 1.08
CA PRO A 331 9.40 15.06 1.01
C PRO A 331 8.38 15.63 0.04
N VAL A 332 7.96 16.86 0.28
CA VAL A 332 6.94 17.55 -0.51
C VAL A 332 7.46 18.87 -1.08
N ARG A 333 6.98 19.28 -2.25
CA ARG A 333 7.31 20.59 -2.84
C ARG A 333 6.54 21.75 -2.22
N GLN A 334 5.35 21.46 -1.69
CA GLN A 334 4.43 22.43 -1.11
C GLN A 334 4.24 22.18 0.39
N PRO A 335 5.24 22.52 1.25
CA PRO A 335 5.15 22.29 2.69
C PRO A 335 4.05 23.11 3.37
N GLU A 336 3.57 24.17 2.73
CA GLU A 336 2.44 24.98 3.17
C GLU A 336 1.07 24.30 3.07
N LEU A 337 1.01 23.11 2.43
CA LEU A 337 -0.20 22.32 2.26
C LEU A 337 -0.27 21.10 3.21
N THR A 338 0.76 20.87 4.02
CA THR A 338 0.82 19.75 4.96
C THR A 338 0.53 20.08 6.42
N PRO A 339 0.51 21.36 6.88
CA PRO A 339 0.22 21.65 8.28
C PRO A 339 -1.16 21.15 8.68
N VAL A 340 -1.25 20.55 9.86
CA VAL A 340 -2.51 20.05 10.41
C VAL A 340 -3.02 20.96 11.51
N ALA A 341 -4.33 21.15 11.54
CA ALA A 341 -5.03 21.94 12.54
C ALA A 341 -5.92 21.03 13.39
N GLN A 342 -5.90 21.24 14.69
CA GLN A 342 -6.79 20.59 15.64
C GLN A 342 -7.05 21.51 16.84
N VAL A 343 -8.05 21.20 17.63
CA VAL A 343 -8.35 21.98 18.83
C VAL A 343 -7.52 21.45 20.00
N ASP A 344 -6.93 22.34 20.78
CA ASP A 344 -6.40 22.01 22.10
C ASP A 344 -7.58 21.72 23.04
N PRO A 345 -7.71 20.50 23.55
CA PRO A 345 -8.88 20.13 24.36
C PRO A 345 -8.95 20.86 25.70
N ALA A 346 -7.80 21.37 26.21
CA ALA A 346 -7.77 22.10 27.47
C ALA A 346 -8.23 23.55 27.35
N THR A 347 -7.86 24.20 26.24
CA THR A 347 -8.15 25.65 26.06
C THR A 347 -9.26 25.93 25.06
N GLY A 348 -9.63 24.97 24.23
CA GLY A 348 -10.57 25.15 23.13
C GLY A 348 -10.00 25.93 21.93
N VAL A 349 -8.72 26.27 21.95
CA VAL A 349 -8.07 27.06 20.90
C VAL A 349 -7.59 26.14 19.77
N VAL A 350 -7.79 26.57 18.52
CA VAL A 350 -7.24 25.85 17.36
C VAL A 350 -5.73 26.08 17.29
N MET A 351 -4.99 24.99 17.31
CA MET A 351 -3.53 24.95 17.19
C MET A 351 -3.11 24.26 15.90
N ILE A 352 -1.93 24.60 15.41
CA ILE A 352 -1.37 24.06 14.17
C ILE A 352 -0.09 23.27 14.46
N PHE A 353 0.04 22.14 13.80
CA PHE A 353 1.25 21.33 13.81
C PHE A 353 1.85 21.27 12.40
N LEU A 354 3.15 21.47 12.31
CA LEU A 354 3.90 21.26 11.07
C LEU A 354 4.31 19.79 11.01
N VAL A 355 4.00 19.15 9.90
CA VAL A 355 4.20 17.72 9.73
C VAL A 355 5.43 17.46 8.86
N ARG A 356 6.29 16.53 9.28
CA ARG A 356 7.41 16.04 8.49
C ARG A 356 6.89 15.23 7.29
N GLY A 357 7.40 15.54 6.09
CA GLY A 357 6.99 14.82 4.89
C GLY A 357 5.52 15.03 4.53
N VAL A 358 4.86 13.97 4.08
CA VAL A 358 3.47 14.01 3.62
C VAL A 358 2.52 13.40 4.65
N ASN A 359 1.27 13.89 4.65
CA ASN A 359 0.22 13.41 5.55
C ASN A 359 -0.46 12.15 5.02
N PHE A 360 -0.88 11.30 5.94
CA PHE A 360 -1.90 10.30 5.67
C PHE A 360 -3.19 10.99 5.20
N GLY A 361 -3.81 10.48 4.12
CA GLY A 361 -5.04 11.04 3.56
C GLY A 361 -4.84 12.03 2.41
N ILE A 362 -3.63 12.47 2.10
CA ILE A 362 -3.31 13.21 0.87
C ILE A 362 -3.20 12.21 -0.30
N ALA A 363 -3.95 12.43 -1.38
CA ALA A 363 -3.95 11.55 -2.55
C ALA A 363 -2.56 11.44 -3.21
N ALA A 364 -1.84 12.55 -3.30
CA ALA A 364 -0.47 12.60 -3.83
C ALA A 364 0.52 11.74 -3.04
N ALA A 365 0.25 11.51 -1.75
CA ALA A 365 1.11 10.71 -0.89
C ALA A 365 1.28 9.28 -1.40
N VAL A 366 0.21 8.69 -1.91
CA VAL A 366 0.20 7.33 -2.46
C VAL A 366 1.17 7.23 -3.64
N THR A 367 1.07 8.14 -4.60
CA THR A 367 1.91 8.12 -5.80
C THR A 367 3.39 8.34 -5.43
N GLY A 368 3.69 9.35 -4.62
CA GLY A 368 5.07 9.64 -4.21
C GLY A 368 5.70 8.50 -3.42
N TYR A 369 4.93 7.94 -2.47
CA TYR A 369 5.40 6.83 -1.66
C TYR A 369 5.62 5.55 -2.48
N CYS A 370 4.68 5.19 -3.35
CA CYS A 370 4.82 3.98 -4.17
C CYS A 370 5.98 4.07 -5.16
N ARG A 371 6.35 5.28 -5.67
CA ARG A 371 7.56 5.47 -6.46
C ARG A 371 8.82 5.13 -5.65
N LYS A 372 8.89 5.59 -4.39
CA LYS A 372 9.98 5.27 -3.47
C LYS A 372 10.08 3.77 -3.21
N SER A 373 8.97 3.11 -2.87
CA SER A 373 8.93 1.67 -2.59
C SER A 373 9.30 0.85 -3.82
N ALA A 374 8.81 1.23 -5.01
CA ALA A 374 9.15 0.58 -6.26
C ALA A 374 10.66 0.65 -6.55
N PHE A 375 11.29 1.80 -6.30
CA PHE A 375 12.73 1.97 -6.48
C PHE A 375 13.53 1.08 -5.52
N LEU A 376 13.18 1.07 -4.22
CA LEU A 376 13.82 0.19 -3.24
C LEU A 376 13.72 -1.28 -3.63
N VAL A 377 12.53 -1.72 -4.04
CA VAL A 377 12.27 -3.09 -4.48
C VAL A 377 13.09 -3.43 -5.73
N ALA A 378 13.18 -2.53 -6.70
CA ALA A 378 14.00 -2.74 -7.90
C ALA A 378 15.49 -2.88 -7.56
N VAL A 379 16.01 -2.06 -6.63
CA VAL A 379 17.39 -2.18 -6.13
C VAL A 379 17.59 -3.55 -5.48
N ALA A 380 16.68 -3.96 -4.60
CA ALA A 380 16.76 -5.26 -3.93
C ALA A 380 16.73 -6.44 -4.92
N ARG A 381 15.84 -6.39 -5.91
CA ARG A 381 15.72 -7.42 -6.94
C ARG A 381 16.94 -7.51 -7.84
N ARG A 382 17.38 -6.37 -8.38
CA ARG A 382 18.43 -6.32 -9.42
C ARG A 382 19.83 -6.49 -8.88
N LEU A 383 20.12 -5.95 -7.69
CA LEU A 383 21.48 -6.01 -7.11
C LEU A 383 21.68 -7.18 -6.16
N PHE A 384 20.60 -7.71 -5.58
CA PHE A 384 20.72 -8.76 -4.55
C PHE A 384 19.86 -9.98 -4.83
N ALA A 385 19.22 -10.04 -6.00
CA ALA A 385 18.30 -11.13 -6.35
C ALA A 385 17.29 -11.43 -5.23
N CYS A 386 16.72 -10.37 -4.62
CA CYS A 386 15.70 -10.53 -3.59
C CYS A 386 14.32 -10.70 -4.23
N PRO A 387 13.61 -11.81 -4.03
CA PRO A 387 12.26 -12.01 -4.55
C PRO A 387 11.25 -11.31 -3.62
N VAL A 388 11.35 -10.00 -3.56
CA VAL A 388 10.56 -9.10 -2.73
C VAL A 388 9.50 -8.40 -3.57
N ASP A 389 8.31 -8.19 -3.00
CA ASP A 389 7.29 -7.30 -3.54
C ASP A 389 6.72 -6.43 -2.42
N TYR A 390 5.93 -5.41 -2.78
CA TYR A 390 5.45 -4.44 -1.80
C TYR A 390 3.96 -4.13 -1.93
N PHE A 391 3.35 -3.90 -0.78
CA PHE A 391 1.99 -3.37 -0.67
C PHE A 391 2.03 -2.13 0.23
N PHE A 392 2.18 -0.96 -0.37
CA PHE A 392 2.50 0.29 0.31
C PHE A 392 3.80 0.14 1.13
N ASP A 393 3.70 0.21 2.46
CA ASP A 393 4.76 0.14 3.45
C ASP A 393 5.13 -1.28 3.91
N ASP A 394 4.37 -2.29 3.49
CA ASP A 394 4.64 -3.70 3.75
C ASP A 394 5.48 -4.32 2.60
N PHE A 395 6.68 -4.78 2.89
CA PHE A 395 7.54 -5.51 1.97
C PHE A 395 7.47 -6.99 2.28
N THR A 396 7.11 -7.81 1.29
CA THR A 396 7.00 -9.27 1.43
C THR A 396 8.04 -9.94 0.58
N ILE A 397 8.85 -10.80 1.19
CA ILE A 397 9.87 -11.61 0.55
C ILE A 397 9.44 -13.07 0.64
N VAL A 398 9.61 -13.81 -0.45
CA VAL A 398 9.43 -15.27 -0.46
C VAL A 398 10.65 -15.88 -1.11
N GLU A 399 11.42 -16.69 -0.37
CA GLU A 399 12.64 -17.29 -0.89
C GLU A 399 12.85 -18.73 -0.40
N PRO A 400 13.57 -19.56 -1.17
CA PRO A 400 13.97 -20.88 -0.71
C PRO A 400 15.14 -20.79 0.28
N SER A 401 15.18 -21.73 1.20
CA SER A 401 16.33 -22.06 2.03
C SER A 401 16.85 -23.43 1.63
N PHE A 402 18.10 -23.50 1.23
CA PHE A 402 18.74 -24.75 0.78
C PHE A 402 19.43 -25.42 1.96
N SER A 403 19.16 -26.71 2.16
CA SER A 403 19.82 -27.51 3.17
C SER A 403 21.17 -27.98 2.63
N ARG A 404 22.27 -27.64 3.28
CA ARG A 404 23.51 -28.45 3.18
C ARG A 404 23.28 -29.72 3.96
N GLY A 405 23.64 -30.87 3.38
CA GLY A 405 23.54 -32.18 4.01
C GLY A 405 24.03 -32.21 5.46
N GLU A 406 23.67 -33.23 6.21
CA GLU A 406 23.89 -33.43 7.64
C GLU A 406 25.22 -32.84 8.14
N GLY A 407 25.13 -31.69 8.86
CA GLY A 407 26.28 -31.02 9.46
C GLY A 407 26.23 -29.49 9.52
N SER A 408 25.44 -28.83 8.70
CA SER A 408 25.33 -27.37 8.70
C SER A 408 23.93 -26.90 9.08
N ARG A 409 23.53 -27.15 10.33
CA ARG A 409 22.52 -26.30 10.97
C ARG A 409 23.18 -24.93 11.18
N ALA A 410 22.98 -24.01 10.26
CA ALA A 410 23.16 -22.60 10.60
C ALA A 410 22.36 -22.37 11.88
N ALA A 411 23.01 -21.86 12.91
CA ALA A 411 22.35 -21.51 14.16
C ALA A 411 21.08 -20.72 13.84
N ALA A 412 19.97 -21.12 14.43
CA ALA A 412 18.72 -20.40 14.24
C ALA A 412 19.00 -18.92 14.48
N PRO A 413 18.56 -18.00 13.60
CA PRO A 413 18.80 -16.59 13.81
C PRO A 413 18.25 -16.18 15.18
N GLU A 414 18.96 -15.33 15.88
CA GLU A 414 18.44 -14.75 17.11
C GLU A 414 17.07 -14.13 16.85
N PRO A 415 16.11 -14.24 17.78
CA PRO A 415 14.79 -13.69 17.61
C PRO A 415 14.86 -12.22 17.14
N GLY A 416 14.25 -11.93 16.00
CA GLY A 416 14.21 -10.58 15.42
C GLY A 416 15.41 -10.18 14.56
N LYS A 417 16.40 -11.06 14.33
CA LYS A 417 17.52 -10.80 13.40
C LYS A 417 17.45 -11.74 12.19
N SER A 418 17.51 -11.15 10.98
CA SER A 418 17.72 -11.92 9.76
C SER A 418 19.16 -12.44 9.70
N PHE A 419 19.38 -13.63 9.16
CA PHE A 419 20.74 -14.13 9.00
C PHE A 419 21.48 -13.41 7.86
N PRO A 420 22.80 -13.22 7.98
CA PRO A 420 23.60 -12.56 6.94
C PRO A 420 23.47 -13.26 5.58
N GLY A 421 23.32 -12.45 4.50
CA GLY A 421 23.17 -12.97 3.15
C GLY A 421 21.75 -13.42 2.77
N SER A 422 20.77 -13.33 3.69
CA SER A 422 19.36 -13.49 3.33
C SER A 422 18.84 -12.34 2.47
N SER A 423 17.77 -12.56 1.73
CA SER A 423 17.07 -11.48 1.01
C SER A 423 16.63 -10.36 1.94
N GLN A 424 16.19 -10.71 3.15
CA GLN A 424 15.77 -9.74 4.16
C GLN A 424 16.92 -8.84 4.61
N ALA A 425 18.11 -9.42 4.89
CA ALA A 425 19.30 -8.65 5.23
C ALA A 425 19.73 -7.70 4.11
N ALA A 426 19.66 -8.16 2.86
CA ALA A 426 19.98 -7.36 1.69
C ALA A 426 18.97 -6.22 1.47
N LEU A 427 17.67 -6.45 1.70
CA LEU A 427 16.64 -5.42 1.67
C LEU A 427 16.90 -4.34 2.74
N TRP A 428 17.25 -4.76 3.96
CA TRP A 428 17.57 -3.84 5.06
C TRP A 428 18.80 -3.00 4.74
N LEU A 429 19.83 -3.61 4.14
CA LEU A 429 21.02 -2.90 3.68
C LEU A 429 20.65 -1.84 2.64
N ALA A 430 19.94 -2.23 1.57
CA ALA A 430 19.48 -1.32 0.54
C ALA A 430 18.65 -0.17 1.11
N ALA A 431 17.68 -0.49 1.98
CA ALA A 431 16.82 0.47 2.64
C ALA A 431 17.63 1.51 3.43
N SER A 432 18.58 1.06 4.27
CA SER A 432 19.41 1.95 5.10
C SER A 432 20.24 2.92 4.26
N HIS A 433 20.84 2.44 3.17
CA HIS A 433 21.64 3.28 2.27
C HIS A 433 20.81 4.24 1.42
N LEU A 434 19.55 3.92 1.18
CA LEU A 434 18.59 4.79 0.47
C LEU A 434 17.78 5.71 1.40
N GLY A 435 18.12 5.76 2.69
CA GLY A 435 17.46 6.62 3.68
C GLY A 435 16.06 6.13 4.08
N THR A 436 15.77 4.84 3.91
CA THR A 436 14.53 4.20 4.35
C THR A 436 14.76 3.45 5.65
N THR A 437 13.96 3.72 6.67
CA THR A 437 14.07 3.04 7.96
C THR A 437 12.98 1.98 8.08
N LEU A 438 13.36 0.72 8.14
CA LEU A 438 12.45 -0.39 8.42
C LEU A 438 12.20 -0.50 9.92
N ALA A 439 11.06 -1.08 10.32
CA ALA A 439 10.61 -1.18 11.70
C ALA A 439 10.93 -2.57 12.30
N PRO A 440 12.01 -2.71 13.13
CA PRO A 440 12.43 -4.03 13.62
C PRO A 440 11.35 -4.74 14.45
N ASN A 441 10.56 -3.98 15.20
CA ASN A 441 9.50 -4.51 16.06
C ASN A 441 8.26 -5.00 15.31
N LYS A 442 8.18 -4.75 13.99
CA LYS A 442 7.11 -5.24 13.12
C LYS A 442 7.61 -6.28 12.11
N SER A 443 8.92 -6.42 12.01
CA SER A 443 9.56 -7.37 11.10
C SER A 443 9.20 -8.81 11.46
N GLN A 444 8.88 -9.61 10.45
CA GLN A 444 8.76 -11.05 10.55
C GLN A 444 9.98 -11.65 9.85
N VAL A 445 10.83 -12.31 10.61
CA VAL A 445 12.00 -13.01 10.05
C VAL A 445 11.54 -14.21 9.22
N TRP A 446 12.43 -14.68 8.34
CA TRP A 446 12.15 -15.81 7.48
C TRP A 446 11.55 -16.99 8.25
N SER A 447 10.43 -17.48 7.77
CA SER A 447 9.69 -18.61 8.35
C SER A 447 8.85 -19.27 7.27
N GLN A 448 8.59 -20.57 7.42
CA GLN A 448 7.66 -21.30 6.56
C GLN A 448 6.20 -20.80 6.71
N CYS A 449 5.92 -19.99 7.71
CA CYS A 449 4.60 -19.40 7.91
C CYS A 449 4.75 -17.91 8.20
N CYS A 450 4.32 -17.05 7.28
CA CYS A 450 4.36 -15.60 7.46
C CYS A 450 3.00 -14.94 7.21
N THR A 451 2.81 -13.74 7.74
CA THR A 451 1.58 -12.97 7.55
C THR A 451 1.89 -11.73 6.72
N SER A 452 1.41 -11.70 5.48
CA SER A 452 1.53 -10.57 4.57
C SER A 452 0.15 -10.03 4.24
N CYS A 453 -0.04 -8.71 4.28
CA CYS A 453 -1.30 -8.07 3.94
C CYS A 453 -2.54 -8.65 4.65
N GLY A 454 -2.40 -9.15 5.89
CA GLY A 454 -3.49 -9.76 6.65
C GLY A 454 -3.85 -11.18 6.22
N ILE A 455 -3.02 -11.82 5.38
CA ILE A 455 -3.12 -13.21 4.95
C ILE A 455 -1.96 -13.99 5.54
N VAL A 456 -2.27 -15.10 6.18
CA VAL A 456 -1.29 -16.07 6.68
C VAL A 456 -0.98 -17.03 5.55
N ASN A 457 0.26 -17.02 5.07
CA ASN A 457 0.78 -17.92 4.05
C ASN A 457 1.63 -18.99 4.73
N ASP A 458 1.26 -20.24 4.52
CA ASP A 458 1.97 -21.41 5.04
C ASP A 458 2.60 -22.16 3.86
N PHE A 459 3.93 -22.15 3.82
CA PHE A 459 4.76 -22.70 2.75
C PHE A 459 5.34 -24.09 3.08
N SER A 460 4.96 -24.68 4.21
CA SER A 460 5.57 -25.91 4.73
C SER A 460 5.54 -27.09 3.75
N GLU A 461 4.53 -27.15 2.89
CA GLU A 461 4.35 -28.24 1.92
C GLU A 461 4.81 -27.90 0.50
N VAL A 462 5.36 -26.70 0.27
CA VAL A 462 5.77 -26.26 -1.08
C VAL A 462 6.80 -27.19 -1.69
N HIS A 463 7.83 -27.55 -0.96
CA HIS A 463 8.92 -28.40 -1.46
C HIS A 463 8.46 -29.83 -1.79
N LEU A 464 7.40 -30.33 -1.15
CA LEU A 464 6.83 -31.66 -1.35
C LEU A 464 5.85 -31.70 -2.52
N SER A 465 4.88 -30.81 -2.52
CA SER A 465 3.70 -30.86 -3.40
C SER A 465 3.42 -29.57 -4.17
N GLY A 466 4.20 -28.50 -3.98
CA GLY A 466 3.91 -27.18 -4.52
C GLY A 466 2.72 -26.50 -3.83
N THR A 467 2.22 -27.05 -2.73
CA THR A 467 1.03 -26.55 -2.05
C THR A 467 1.37 -25.41 -1.10
N VAL A 468 0.68 -24.28 -1.27
CA VAL A 468 0.67 -23.17 -0.31
C VAL A 468 -0.70 -23.07 0.34
N ARG A 469 -0.76 -23.02 1.66
CA ARG A 469 -2.01 -22.79 2.39
C ARG A 469 -2.13 -21.32 2.76
N ALA A 470 -3.01 -20.59 2.08
CA ALA A 470 -3.30 -19.19 2.37
C ALA A 470 -4.61 -19.05 3.15
N ARG A 471 -4.58 -18.34 4.28
CA ARG A 471 -5.77 -18.11 5.13
C ARG A 471 -5.78 -16.70 5.68
N VAL A 472 -6.98 -16.16 5.81
CA VAL A 472 -7.17 -14.84 6.42
C VAL A 472 -6.74 -14.87 7.88
N LYS A 473 -6.00 -13.86 8.31
CA LYS A 473 -5.56 -13.68 9.70
C LYS A 473 -6.76 -13.84 10.66
N PRO A 474 -6.66 -14.66 11.72
CA PRO A 474 -7.79 -14.94 12.62
C PRO A 474 -8.49 -13.70 13.18
N SER A 475 -7.72 -12.67 13.55
CA SER A 475 -8.28 -11.40 14.03
C SER A 475 -9.10 -10.65 12.96
N SER A 476 -8.69 -10.68 11.69
CA SER A 476 -9.42 -10.07 10.58
C SER A 476 -10.70 -10.86 10.27
N ARG A 477 -10.63 -12.19 10.35
CA ARG A 477 -11.80 -13.06 10.20
C ARG A 477 -12.82 -12.79 11.28
N ARG A 478 -12.40 -12.70 12.56
CA ARG A 478 -13.29 -12.40 13.70
C ARG A 478 -14.01 -11.06 13.49
N LYS A 479 -13.26 -9.99 13.21
CA LYS A 479 -13.84 -8.66 12.94
C LYS A 479 -14.86 -8.65 11.81
N LEU A 480 -14.66 -9.48 10.79
CA LEU A 480 -15.62 -9.61 9.70
C LEU A 480 -16.90 -10.32 10.19
N LEU A 481 -16.76 -11.42 10.92
CA LEU A 481 -17.89 -12.16 11.47
C LEU A 481 -18.70 -11.28 12.43
N ASP A 482 -18.06 -10.57 13.35
CA ASP A 482 -18.71 -9.65 14.30
C ASP A 482 -19.50 -8.56 13.55
N SER A 483 -18.90 -7.98 12.50
CA SER A 483 -19.58 -6.96 11.68
C SER A 483 -20.79 -7.52 10.93
N LEU A 484 -20.75 -8.80 10.55
CA LEU A 484 -21.88 -9.49 9.91
C LEU A 484 -22.97 -9.83 10.90
N SER A 485 -22.61 -10.31 12.10
CA SER A 485 -23.56 -10.60 13.19
C SER A 485 -24.33 -9.34 13.55
N ARG A 486 -23.64 -8.23 13.78
CA ARG A 486 -24.29 -6.93 14.03
C ARG A 486 -25.25 -6.52 12.92
N ALA A 487 -24.83 -6.60 11.66
CA ALA A 487 -25.69 -6.25 10.53
C ALA A 487 -26.92 -7.17 10.42
N ARG A 488 -26.83 -8.40 10.93
CA ARG A 488 -27.95 -9.35 10.99
C ARG A 488 -28.92 -9.04 12.13
N GLU A 489 -28.40 -8.67 13.29
CA GLU A 489 -29.17 -8.37 14.49
C GLU A 489 -29.92 -7.04 14.37
N GLU A 490 -29.30 -6.02 13.85
CA GLU A 490 -29.86 -4.67 13.70
C GLU A 490 -30.94 -4.57 12.60
N ASP A 491 -31.14 -5.59 11.77
CA ASP A 491 -32.01 -5.63 10.56
C ASP A 491 -31.93 -4.38 9.67
N THR A 492 -30.94 -3.53 9.95
CA THR A 492 -30.64 -2.30 9.20
C THR A 492 -29.15 -2.23 8.92
N MET A 493 -28.78 -1.80 7.73
CA MET A 493 -27.38 -1.63 7.35
C MET A 493 -27.11 -0.20 6.89
N PRO A 494 -26.41 0.61 7.71
CA PRO A 494 -25.96 1.91 7.29
C PRO A 494 -25.07 1.82 6.03
N PRO A 495 -25.12 2.77 5.09
CA PRO A 495 -24.31 2.74 3.87
C PRO A 495 -22.79 2.61 4.13
N SER A 496 -22.30 3.23 5.21
CA SER A 496 -20.90 3.14 5.63
C SER A 496 -20.52 1.71 6.06
N LEU A 497 -21.38 1.01 6.78
CA LEU A 497 -21.18 -0.38 7.18
C LEU A 497 -21.23 -1.30 5.96
N ALA A 498 -22.18 -1.08 5.04
CA ALA A 498 -22.27 -1.84 3.79
C ALA A 498 -21.01 -1.70 2.95
N SER A 499 -20.48 -0.48 2.78
CA SER A 499 -19.23 -0.21 2.06
C SER A 499 -18.03 -0.87 2.74
N SER A 500 -17.92 -0.77 4.07
CA SER A 500 -16.85 -1.40 4.85
C SER A 500 -16.89 -2.93 4.74
N LEU A 501 -18.06 -3.54 4.86
CA LEU A 501 -18.24 -4.97 4.68
C LEU A 501 -17.91 -5.42 3.28
N ALA A 502 -18.34 -4.67 2.25
CA ALA A 502 -18.02 -4.98 0.87
C ALA A 502 -16.51 -4.99 0.62
N SER A 503 -15.78 -4.03 1.17
CA SER A 503 -14.32 -3.94 1.05
C SER A 503 -13.62 -5.10 1.78
N LYS A 504 -14.03 -5.43 3.00
CA LYS A 504 -13.50 -6.56 3.77
C LYS A 504 -13.77 -7.91 3.08
N TYR A 505 -14.97 -8.08 2.54
CA TYR A 505 -15.33 -9.28 1.79
C TYR A 505 -14.51 -9.44 0.50
N ARG A 506 -14.33 -8.34 -0.23
CA ARG A 506 -13.49 -8.36 -1.44
C ARG A 506 -12.08 -8.81 -1.10
N TRP A 507 -11.52 -8.30 0.00
CA TRP A 507 -10.19 -8.69 0.47
C TRP A 507 -10.13 -10.18 0.85
N VAL A 508 -11.05 -10.65 1.67
CA VAL A 508 -11.12 -12.07 2.06
C VAL A 508 -11.34 -12.98 0.86
N SER A 509 -12.09 -12.55 -0.15
CA SER A 509 -12.36 -13.34 -1.35
C SER A 509 -11.15 -13.49 -2.27
N MET A 510 -10.11 -12.65 -2.11
CA MET A 510 -8.87 -12.82 -2.86
C MET A 510 -8.12 -14.11 -2.52
N THR A 511 -8.35 -14.67 -1.33
CA THR A 511 -7.77 -15.96 -0.90
C THR A 511 -8.58 -17.16 -1.33
N ARG A 512 -9.69 -16.96 -2.05
CA ARG A 512 -10.59 -18.03 -2.47
C ARG A 512 -10.79 -18.06 -3.97
N VAL A 513 -10.98 -19.27 -4.48
CA VAL A 513 -11.25 -19.54 -5.87
C VAL A 513 -12.47 -18.76 -6.35
N GLY A 514 -12.31 -18.18 -7.53
CA GLY A 514 -13.41 -17.60 -8.27
C GLY A 514 -14.00 -16.33 -7.65
N ARG A 515 -13.37 -15.73 -6.64
CA ARG A 515 -13.94 -14.59 -5.91
C ARG A 515 -15.42 -14.81 -5.60
N ALA A 516 -15.75 -16.05 -5.20
CA ALA A 516 -17.12 -16.52 -4.98
C ALA A 516 -17.97 -15.60 -4.10
N ALA A 517 -17.31 -14.86 -3.19
CA ALA A 517 -17.96 -13.92 -2.31
C ALA A 517 -18.25 -12.54 -2.94
N THR A 518 -17.83 -12.27 -4.19
CA THR A 518 -17.99 -10.93 -4.78
C THR A 518 -19.39 -10.65 -5.33
N GLN A 519 -20.13 -11.65 -5.71
CA GLN A 519 -21.49 -11.46 -6.25
C GLN A 519 -22.51 -10.96 -5.21
N PRO A 520 -22.61 -11.55 -4.00
CA PRO A 520 -23.49 -11.01 -2.95
C PRO A 520 -23.12 -9.57 -2.57
N ILE A 521 -21.83 -9.23 -2.63
CA ILE A 521 -21.32 -7.90 -2.31
C ILE A 521 -21.79 -6.86 -3.32
N ARG A 522 -21.87 -7.21 -4.62
CA ARG A 522 -22.32 -6.29 -5.67
C ARG A 522 -23.79 -5.96 -5.58
N ALA A 523 -24.60 -6.95 -5.32
CA ALA A 523 -26.00 -6.72 -5.03
C ALA A 523 -26.17 -5.72 -3.87
N ARG A 524 -25.31 -5.81 -2.84
CA ARG A 524 -25.30 -4.88 -1.70
C ARG A 524 -24.64 -3.52 -2.01
N GLN A 525 -23.62 -3.46 -2.88
CA GLN A 525 -23.04 -2.21 -3.34
C GLN A 525 -24.00 -1.42 -4.23
N SER A 526 -24.77 -2.10 -5.08
CA SER A 526 -25.83 -1.45 -5.87
C SER A 526 -26.95 -0.90 -4.98
N LEU A 527 -27.20 -1.52 -3.83
CA LEU A 527 -28.11 -1.01 -2.80
C LEU A 527 -27.51 0.18 -2.05
N SER A 528 -26.19 0.19 -1.77
CA SER A 528 -25.52 1.32 -1.12
C SER A 528 -25.32 2.54 -2.04
N SER A 529 -25.20 2.32 -3.34
CA SER A 529 -25.10 3.41 -4.34
C SER A 529 -26.46 4.05 -4.66
N LYS A 530 -27.57 3.37 -4.35
CA LYS A 530 -28.92 3.90 -4.42
C LYS A 530 -29.36 4.57 -3.10
N THR A 531 -28.42 5.17 -2.37
CA THR A 531 -28.80 6.04 -1.26
C THR A 531 -29.69 7.14 -1.79
N THR A 532 -30.93 7.12 -1.37
CA THR A 532 -31.84 8.25 -1.51
C THR A 532 -31.15 9.48 -0.96
N LYS A 533 -31.33 10.61 -1.60
CA LYS A 533 -30.81 11.94 -1.17
C LYS A 533 -31.10 12.26 0.31
N ASP A 534 -31.87 11.45 0.98
CA ASP A 534 -32.39 11.66 2.35
C ASP A 534 -31.61 10.93 3.46
N GLY A 535 -30.51 10.24 3.17
CA GLY A 535 -29.65 9.65 4.23
C GLY A 535 -30.30 8.53 5.09
N ARG A 536 -31.44 7.99 4.69
CA ARG A 536 -32.16 6.98 5.47
C ARG A 536 -31.52 5.60 5.36
N SER A 537 -31.43 4.90 6.49
CA SER A 537 -30.95 3.51 6.58
C SER A 537 -31.86 2.57 5.76
N LEU A 538 -31.26 1.70 4.97
CA LEU A 538 -32.00 0.69 4.19
C LEU A 538 -32.35 -0.49 5.09
N ARG A 539 -33.65 -0.81 5.20
CA ARG A 539 -34.10 -2.06 5.80
C ARG A 539 -33.63 -3.25 4.97
N ILE A 540 -32.98 -4.19 5.60
CA ILE A 540 -32.66 -5.48 5.00
C ILE A 540 -33.96 -6.28 5.00
N ARG A 541 -34.69 -6.27 3.87
CA ARG A 541 -35.79 -7.23 3.73
C ARG A 541 -35.19 -8.63 3.90
N ARG A 542 -35.70 -9.38 4.87
CA ARG A 542 -35.45 -10.82 4.99
C ARG A 542 -35.67 -11.42 3.60
N LEU A 543 -34.61 -11.90 2.99
CA LEU A 543 -34.74 -12.90 1.94
C LEU A 543 -35.34 -14.13 2.63
N GLN A 544 -36.69 -14.21 2.59
CA GLN A 544 -37.38 -15.41 2.96
C GLN A 544 -36.84 -16.56 2.13
N ARG A 545 -36.47 -17.61 2.80
CA ARG A 545 -36.14 -18.90 2.21
C ARG A 545 -37.25 -19.29 1.24
N ARG A 546 -36.94 -19.42 -0.01
CA ARG A 546 -37.56 -20.35 -0.92
C ARG A 546 -36.51 -21.33 -1.40
#